data_9605c60001704fa274b82cf90a4b7052
#
_entry.id   9605c60001704fa274b82cf90a4b7052
#
_cell.length_a   1.000
_cell.length_b   1.000
_cell.length_c   1.000
_cell.angle_alpha   90.00
_cell.angle_beta   90.00
_cell.angle_gamma   90.00
#
_symmetry.space_group_name_H-M   'P 1'
#
loop_
_entity.id
_entity.type
_entity.pdbx_description
1 polymer ?
#
loop_
_entity_poly.entity_id
_entity_poly.type
_entity_poly.pdbx_seq_one_letter_code
_entity_poly.pdbx_strand_id
1 'polypeptide(L)'
;MRHLVDLYAAGVMRRALLEAVLVGALCGAVGAHVVLRRLPFFTITVAHATFPGIVLASILGVGTLLGGLVFATLLVVAIHVTTGNRDLDTNTAVGVALAGSFGLGVMLQSTQDGFAKDLAAILVGSVLTVDDAAVRTTVIVGALVLALLVL
;
A
#
# COMPACT_ATOMS: atom_id res chain seq x y z
N MET A 1 5.28 35.43 -6.74
CA MET A 1 4.09 35.10 -5.91
C MET A 1 2.84 34.77 -6.74
N ARG A 2 2.52 35.51 -7.80
CA ARG A 2 1.36 35.20 -8.67
C ARG A 2 1.43 33.81 -9.31
N HIS A 3 2.59 33.37 -9.81
CA HIS A 3 2.78 32.02 -10.37
C HIS A 3 2.49 30.87 -9.38
N LEU A 4 2.74 31.06 -8.10
CA LEU A 4 2.41 30.05 -7.09
C LEU A 4 0.90 29.99 -6.85
N VAL A 5 0.23 31.14 -6.87
CA VAL A 5 -1.23 31.21 -6.72
C VAL A 5 -1.94 30.58 -7.93
N ASP A 6 -1.40 30.79 -9.13
CA ASP A 6 -1.93 30.21 -10.37
C ASP A 6 -1.71 28.67 -10.41
N LEU A 7 -0.60 28.18 -9.87
CA LEU A 7 -0.35 26.73 -9.69
C LEU A 7 -1.29 26.10 -8.65
N TYR A 8 -1.61 26.84 -7.57
CA TYR A 8 -2.62 26.40 -6.58
C TYR A 8 -4.04 26.43 -7.15
N ALA A 9 -4.32 27.32 -8.07
CA ALA A 9 -5.62 27.41 -8.77
C ALA A 9 -5.79 26.28 -9.82
N ALA A 10 -4.70 25.63 -10.26
CA ALA A 10 -4.80 24.44 -11.08
C ALA A 10 -5.48 23.31 -10.29
N GLY A 11 -6.62 22.83 -10.77
CA GLY A 11 -7.44 21.80 -10.09
C GLY A 11 -6.65 20.55 -9.67
N VAL A 12 -5.58 20.24 -10.38
CA VAL A 12 -4.63 19.14 -10.08
C VAL A 12 -3.93 19.35 -8.73
N MET A 13 -3.40 20.54 -8.46
CA MET A 13 -2.68 20.82 -7.21
C MET A 13 -3.61 20.74 -6.00
N ARG A 14 -4.84 21.26 -6.12
CA ARG A 14 -5.82 21.17 -5.05
C ARG A 14 -6.21 19.73 -4.73
N ARG A 15 -6.39 18.88 -5.75
CA ARG A 15 -6.67 17.45 -5.58
C ARG A 15 -5.51 16.72 -4.93
N ALA A 16 -4.29 16.98 -5.39
CA ALA A 16 -3.08 16.40 -4.81
C ALA A 16 -2.91 16.76 -3.32
N LEU A 17 -3.21 18.02 -2.95
CA LEU A 17 -3.18 18.45 -1.56
C LEU A 17 -4.27 17.80 -0.71
N LEU A 18 -5.50 17.72 -1.23
CA LEU A 18 -6.60 17.04 -0.54
C LEU A 18 -6.26 15.57 -0.30
N GLU A 19 -5.76 14.89 -1.32
CA GLU A 19 -5.34 13.49 -1.21
C GLU A 19 -4.21 13.32 -0.19
N ALA A 20 -3.19 14.17 -0.21
CA ALA A 20 -2.09 14.15 0.74
C ALA A 20 -2.57 14.33 2.20
N VAL A 21 -3.51 15.25 2.44
CA VAL A 21 -4.09 15.49 3.77
C VAL A 21 -4.94 14.29 4.21
N LEU A 22 -5.77 13.73 3.32
CA LEU A 22 -6.61 12.56 3.61
C LEU A 22 -5.75 11.35 3.95
N VAL A 23 -4.79 11.03 3.08
CA VAL A 23 -3.87 9.90 3.31
C VAL A 23 -3.03 10.13 4.57
N GLY A 24 -2.53 11.35 4.80
CA GLY A 24 -1.78 11.70 6.01
C GLY A 24 -2.61 11.50 7.28
N ALA A 25 -3.86 11.91 7.29
CA ALA A 25 -4.76 11.72 8.43
C ALA A 25 -5.06 10.24 8.68
N LEU A 26 -5.31 9.46 7.61
CA LEU A 26 -5.51 8.01 7.69
C LEU A 26 -4.25 7.30 8.22
N CYS A 27 -3.09 7.62 7.68
CA CYS A 27 -1.81 7.07 8.13
C CYS A 27 -1.54 7.42 9.60
N GLY A 28 -1.89 8.63 10.04
CA GLY A 28 -1.78 9.04 11.44
C GLY A 28 -2.67 8.22 12.36
N ALA A 29 -3.93 8.04 12.02
CA ALA A 29 -4.90 7.26 12.80
C ALA A 29 -4.50 5.77 12.87
N VAL A 30 -4.19 5.16 11.73
CA VAL A 30 -3.75 3.76 11.66
C VAL A 30 -2.41 3.60 12.36
N GLY A 31 -1.46 4.53 12.14
CA GLY A 31 -0.13 4.49 12.75
C GLY A 31 -0.17 4.53 14.27
N ALA A 32 -1.01 5.38 14.85
CA ALA A 32 -1.22 5.42 16.30
C ALA A 32 -1.70 4.06 16.82
N HIS A 33 -2.67 3.43 16.14
CA HIS A 33 -3.18 2.12 16.52
C HIS A 33 -2.12 1.01 16.41
N VAL A 34 -1.34 1.03 15.33
CA VAL A 34 -0.22 0.10 15.09
C VAL A 34 0.83 0.20 16.19
N VAL A 35 1.21 1.42 16.59
CA VAL A 35 2.19 1.66 17.66
C VAL A 35 1.65 1.18 19.00
N LEU A 36 0.40 1.49 19.33
CA LEU A 36 -0.25 1.03 20.56
C LEU A 36 -0.31 -0.50 20.65
N ARG A 37 -0.51 -1.17 19.52
CA ARG A 37 -0.53 -2.64 19.44
C ARG A 37 0.86 -3.28 19.28
N ARG A 38 1.93 -2.50 19.22
CA ARG A 38 3.32 -2.96 19.03
C ARG A 38 3.52 -3.79 17.74
N LEU A 39 2.84 -3.42 16.66
CA LEU A 39 2.84 -4.12 15.37
C LEU A 39 3.55 -3.36 14.22
N PRO A 40 4.59 -2.51 14.45
CA PRO A 40 5.16 -1.72 13.36
C PRO A 40 5.81 -2.59 12.29
N PHE A 41 6.46 -3.68 12.69
CA PHE A 41 7.14 -4.59 11.77
C PHE A 41 6.15 -5.36 10.87
N PHE A 42 5.05 -5.79 11.45
CA PHE A 42 3.95 -6.44 10.72
C PHE A 42 3.37 -5.50 9.65
N THR A 43 3.16 -4.23 9.99
CA THR A 43 2.60 -3.24 9.06
C THR A 43 3.52 -2.99 7.86
N ILE A 44 4.82 -2.88 8.08
CA ILE A 44 5.81 -2.74 7.00
C ILE A 44 5.76 -3.97 6.08
N THR A 45 5.68 -5.16 6.65
CA THR A 45 5.61 -6.41 5.88
C THR A 45 4.35 -6.47 5.02
N VAL A 46 3.19 -6.12 5.57
CA VAL A 46 1.93 -6.09 4.81
C VAL A 46 1.98 -5.05 3.69
N ALA A 47 2.56 -3.86 3.95
CA ALA A 47 2.72 -2.83 2.93
C ALA A 47 3.58 -3.32 1.75
N HIS A 48 4.72 -3.97 2.03
CA HIS A 48 5.58 -4.53 0.98
C HIS A 48 4.99 -5.78 0.30
N ALA A 49 4.12 -6.50 0.99
CA ALA A 49 3.43 -7.66 0.42
C ALA A 49 2.43 -7.30 -0.69
N THR A 50 1.96 -6.05 -0.75
CA THR A 50 1.10 -5.61 -1.84
C THR A 50 1.84 -5.58 -3.19
N PHE A 51 3.17 -5.39 -3.16
CA PHE A 51 3.98 -5.24 -4.36
C PHE A 51 3.89 -6.43 -5.33
N PRO A 52 4.16 -7.69 -4.95
CA PRO A 52 4.01 -8.82 -5.88
C PRO A 52 2.57 -8.99 -6.37
N GLY A 53 1.58 -8.65 -5.54
CA GLY A 53 0.18 -8.69 -5.94
C GLY A 53 -0.17 -7.67 -7.01
N ILE A 54 0.36 -6.45 -6.93
CA ILE A 54 0.20 -5.40 -7.93
C ILE A 54 0.86 -5.82 -9.24
N VAL A 55 2.09 -6.36 -9.18
CA VAL A 55 2.83 -6.84 -10.36
C VAL A 55 2.06 -7.97 -11.06
N LEU A 56 1.61 -8.98 -10.32
CA LEU A 56 0.80 -10.08 -10.86
C LEU A 56 -0.48 -9.57 -11.52
N ALA A 57 -1.19 -8.66 -10.87
CA ALA A 57 -2.41 -8.08 -11.42
C ALA A 57 -2.16 -7.30 -12.71
N SER A 58 -1.03 -6.59 -12.79
CA SER A 58 -0.60 -5.86 -13.99
C SER A 58 -0.32 -6.84 -15.15
N ILE A 59 0.37 -7.96 -14.88
CA ILE A 59 0.65 -8.99 -15.89
C ILE A 59 -0.64 -9.65 -16.39
N LEU A 60 -1.58 -9.91 -15.47
CA LEU A 60 -2.86 -10.56 -15.80
C LEU A 60 -3.90 -9.60 -16.38
N GLY A 61 -3.61 -8.29 -16.46
CA GLY A 61 -4.55 -7.26 -16.92
C GLY A 61 -5.75 -7.04 -15.99
N VAL A 62 -5.61 -7.42 -14.70
CA VAL A 62 -6.63 -7.24 -13.66
C VAL A 62 -6.34 -5.94 -12.89
N GLY A 63 -7.34 -5.38 -12.23
CA GLY A 63 -7.16 -4.17 -11.45
C GLY A 63 -6.07 -4.30 -10.37
N THR A 64 -5.08 -3.42 -10.41
CA THR A 64 -3.90 -3.45 -9.52
C THR A 64 -4.26 -3.38 -8.03
N LEU A 65 -5.32 -2.64 -7.69
CA LEU A 65 -5.86 -2.55 -6.33
C LEU A 65 -6.34 -3.91 -5.81
N LEU A 66 -7.07 -4.66 -6.65
CA LEU A 66 -7.56 -6.00 -6.29
C LEU A 66 -6.39 -6.98 -6.10
N GLY A 67 -5.39 -6.95 -6.99
CA GLY A 67 -4.20 -7.79 -6.86
C GLY A 67 -3.42 -7.54 -5.58
N GLY A 68 -3.20 -6.27 -5.23
CA GLY A 68 -2.56 -5.87 -3.98
C GLY A 68 -3.33 -6.35 -2.75
N LEU A 69 -4.65 -6.14 -2.71
CA LEU A 69 -5.52 -6.55 -1.60
C LEU A 69 -5.54 -8.08 -1.41
N VAL A 70 -5.73 -8.83 -2.49
CA VAL A 70 -5.77 -10.29 -2.44
C VAL A 70 -4.44 -10.83 -1.92
N PHE A 71 -3.32 -10.36 -2.44
CA PHE A 71 -2.00 -10.84 -2.02
C PHE A 71 -1.68 -10.46 -0.57
N ALA A 72 -1.98 -9.23 -0.16
CA ALA A 72 -1.82 -8.80 1.23
C ALA A 72 -2.66 -9.67 2.19
N THR A 73 -3.91 -9.96 1.83
CA THR A 73 -4.79 -10.81 2.64
C THR A 73 -4.24 -12.24 2.73
N LEU A 74 -3.79 -12.81 1.61
CA LEU A 74 -3.17 -14.14 1.60
C LEU A 74 -1.93 -14.19 2.50
N LEU A 75 -1.10 -13.15 2.48
CA LEU A 75 0.09 -13.08 3.31
C LEU A 75 -0.26 -13.01 4.81
N VAL A 76 -1.24 -12.18 5.18
CA VAL A 76 -1.73 -12.09 6.57
C VAL A 76 -2.24 -13.43 7.06
N VAL A 77 -3.02 -14.12 6.23
CA VAL A 77 -3.52 -15.48 6.55
C VAL A 77 -2.37 -16.47 6.68
N ALA A 78 -1.39 -16.42 5.77
CA ALA A 78 -0.21 -17.28 5.81
C ALA A 78 0.61 -17.08 7.10
N ILE A 79 0.86 -15.81 7.48
CA ILE A 79 1.54 -15.50 8.75
C ILE A 79 0.73 -16.04 9.93
N HIS A 80 -0.58 -15.80 9.96
CA HIS A 80 -1.45 -16.23 11.04
C HIS A 80 -1.45 -17.77 11.20
N VAL A 81 -1.58 -18.51 10.12
CA VAL A 81 -1.57 -19.98 10.12
C VAL A 81 -0.19 -20.52 10.55
N THR A 82 0.88 -19.89 10.09
CA THR A 82 2.25 -20.34 10.39
C THR A 82 2.62 -20.07 11.85
N THR A 83 2.19 -18.95 12.43
CA THR A 83 2.47 -18.61 13.82
C THR A 83 1.51 -19.30 14.79
N GLY A 84 0.28 -19.64 14.39
CA GLY A 84 -0.70 -20.31 15.23
C GLY A 84 -0.43 -21.80 15.43
N ASN A 85 0.25 -22.47 14.51
CA ASN A 85 0.47 -23.94 14.52
C ASN A 85 1.92 -24.36 14.85
N ARG A 86 2.83 -23.43 15.02
CA ARG A 86 4.25 -23.73 15.30
C ARG A 86 4.78 -22.75 16.32
N ASP A 87 5.74 -23.19 17.14
CA ASP A 87 6.50 -22.36 18.09
C ASP A 87 7.44 -21.33 17.38
N LEU A 88 7.03 -20.81 16.22
CA LEU A 88 7.77 -19.81 15.49
C LEU A 88 7.46 -18.43 16.06
N ASP A 89 8.52 -17.71 16.43
CA ASP A 89 8.39 -16.31 16.81
C ASP A 89 7.75 -15.48 15.67
N THR A 90 6.73 -14.71 16.03
CA THR A 90 5.97 -13.88 15.09
C THR A 90 6.88 -12.94 14.29
N ASN A 91 7.94 -12.38 14.92
CA ASN A 91 8.86 -11.50 14.23
C ASN A 91 9.68 -12.23 13.16
N THR A 92 10.06 -13.47 13.42
CA THR A 92 10.75 -14.32 12.45
C THR A 92 9.86 -14.62 11.24
N ALA A 93 8.61 -15.03 11.48
CA ALA A 93 7.64 -15.29 10.42
C ALA A 93 7.38 -14.04 9.56
N VAL A 94 7.24 -12.90 10.20
CA VAL A 94 7.05 -11.60 9.54
C VAL A 94 8.28 -11.20 8.71
N GLY A 95 9.50 -11.40 9.25
CA GLY A 95 10.75 -11.12 8.53
C GLY A 95 10.94 -11.99 7.28
N VAL A 96 10.67 -13.29 7.39
CA VAL A 96 10.72 -14.23 6.25
C VAL A 96 9.65 -13.88 5.21
N ALA A 97 8.45 -13.54 5.65
CA ALA A 97 7.36 -13.12 4.78
C ALA A 97 7.71 -11.83 4.02
N LEU A 98 8.35 -10.85 4.69
CA LEU A 98 8.82 -9.61 4.08
C LEU A 98 9.85 -9.89 2.98
N ALA A 99 10.91 -10.63 3.31
CA ALA A 99 11.97 -10.93 2.36
C ALA A 99 11.45 -11.76 1.17
N GLY A 100 10.62 -12.77 1.43
CA GLY A 100 10.04 -13.62 0.42
C GLY A 100 9.09 -12.89 -0.52
N SER A 101 8.16 -12.09 0.02
CA SER A 101 7.20 -11.33 -0.79
C SER A 101 7.90 -10.27 -1.63
N PHE A 102 8.85 -9.53 -1.06
CA PHE A 102 9.59 -8.52 -1.81
C PHE A 102 10.46 -9.15 -2.92
N GLY A 103 11.20 -10.22 -2.60
CA GLY A 103 12.02 -10.95 -3.57
C GLY A 103 11.17 -11.54 -4.71
N LEU A 104 10.00 -12.09 -4.40
CA LEU A 104 9.06 -12.59 -5.39
C LEU A 104 8.52 -11.46 -6.29
N GLY A 105 8.19 -10.32 -5.72
CA GLY A 105 7.74 -9.15 -6.48
C GLY A 105 8.81 -8.64 -7.44
N VAL A 106 10.07 -8.52 -6.99
CA VAL A 106 11.20 -8.12 -7.83
C VAL A 106 11.45 -9.14 -8.93
N MET A 107 11.41 -10.43 -8.61
CA MET A 107 11.57 -11.50 -9.59
C MET A 107 10.49 -11.44 -10.68
N LEU A 108 9.24 -11.28 -10.31
CA LEU A 108 8.12 -11.13 -11.26
C LEU A 108 8.30 -9.88 -12.14
N GLN A 109 8.65 -8.76 -11.53
CA GLN A 109 8.83 -7.49 -12.25
C GLN A 109 10.03 -7.55 -13.20
N SER A 110 11.10 -8.29 -12.87
CA SER A 110 12.28 -8.44 -13.72
C SER A 110 11.99 -9.13 -15.06
N THR A 111 10.87 -9.83 -15.16
CA THR A 111 10.44 -10.47 -16.42
C THR A 111 9.73 -9.52 -17.39
N GLN A 112 9.46 -8.27 -16.95
CA GLN A 112 8.79 -7.26 -17.76
C GLN A 112 9.79 -6.27 -18.37
N ASP A 113 9.52 -5.83 -19.59
CA ASP A 113 10.31 -4.76 -20.23
C ASP A 113 10.10 -3.43 -19.49
N GLY A 114 11.19 -2.70 -19.23
CA GLY A 114 11.11 -1.42 -18.49
C GLY A 114 11.22 -1.53 -16.97
N PHE A 115 11.68 -2.66 -16.44
CA PHE A 115 11.80 -3.01 -15.03
C PHE A 115 12.11 -1.85 -14.07
N ALA A 116 13.18 -1.10 -14.30
CA ALA A 116 13.62 -0.07 -13.36
C ALA A 116 12.67 1.14 -13.29
N LYS A 117 12.03 1.48 -14.42
CA LYS A 117 11.13 2.62 -14.52
C LYS A 117 9.76 2.30 -13.91
N ASP A 118 9.27 1.09 -14.17
CA ASP A 118 7.99 0.62 -13.65
C ASP A 118 8.06 0.36 -12.15
N LEU A 119 9.17 -0.20 -11.66
CA LEU A 119 9.40 -0.43 -10.24
C LEU A 119 9.34 0.90 -9.44
N ALA A 120 10.02 1.93 -9.92
CA ALA A 120 9.99 3.24 -9.27
C ALA A 120 8.57 3.84 -9.27
N ALA A 121 7.83 3.72 -10.36
CA ALA A 121 6.46 4.21 -10.48
C ALA A 121 5.51 3.48 -9.51
N ILE A 122 5.66 2.17 -9.35
CA ILE A 122 4.82 1.37 -8.45
C ILE A 122 5.12 1.66 -6.98
N LEU A 123 6.41 1.80 -6.61
CA LEU A 123 6.81 2.01 -5.21
C LEU A 123 6.62 3.45 -4.73
N VAL A 124 6.87 4.42 -5.60
CA VAL A 124 6.81 5.86 -5.24
C VAL A 124 5.44 6.44 -5.56
N GLY A 125 4.75 5.90 -6.58
CA GLY A 125 3.50 6.46 -7.08
C GLY A 125 3.71 7.78 -7.85
N SER A 126 2.62 8.40 -8.25
CA SER A 126 2.63 9.69 -8.94
C SER A 126 1.56 10.61 -8.35
N VAL A 127 2.00 11.68 -7.75
CA VAL A 127 1.12 12.74 -7.20
C VAL A 127 0.38 13.50 -8.32
N LEU A 128 0.95 13.48 -9.54
CA LEU A 128 0.39 14.21 -10.69
C LEU A 128 -0.77 13.49 -11.37
N THR A 129 -0.95 12.19 -11.10
CA THR A 129 -2.02 11.38 -11.70
C THR A 129 -3.26 11.24 -10.81
N VAL A 130 -3.35 12.03 -9.73
CA VAL A 130 -4.52 12.02 -8.84
C VAL A 130 -5.73 12.62 -9.56
N ASP A 131 -6.73 11.78 -9.81
CA ASP A 131 -8.02 12.15 -10.37
C ASP A 131 -9.14 12.12 -9.30
N ASP A 132 -10.35 12.55 -9.67
CA ASP A 132 -11.49 12.57 -8.74
C ASP A 132 -11.93 11.16 -8.33
N ALA A 133 -11.63 10.15 -9.15
CA ALA A 133 -11.92 8.75 -8.83
C ALA A 133 -10.97 8.23 -7.74
N ALA A 134 -9.69 8.60 -7.81
CA ALA A 134 -8.70 8.27 -6.78
C ALA A 134 -9.11 8.85 -5.41
N VAL A 135 -9.41 10.15 -5.35
CA VAL A 135 -9.85 10.82 -4.11
C VAL A 135 -11.09 10.14 -3.52
N ARG A 136 -12.08 9.81 -4.35
CA ARG A 136 -13.29 9.11 -3.92
C ARG A 136 -12.97 7.72 -3.35
N THR A 137 -12.10 6.98 -4.00
CA THR A 137 -11.67 5.65 -3.54
C THR A 137 -10.96 5.76 -2.19
N THR A 138 -10.06 6.72 -2.02
CA THR A 138 -9.35 6.96 -0.75
C THR A 138 -10.32 7.31 0.38
N VAL A 139 -11.33 8.14 0.12
CA VAL A 139 -12.36 8.48 1.11
C VAL A 139 -13.17 7.24 1.52
N ILE A 140 -13.61 6.43 0.56
CA ILE A 140 -14.42 5.24 0.84
C ILE A 140 -13.60 4.21 1.62
N VAL A 141 -12.40 3.88 1.12
CA VAL A 141 -11.51 2.91 1.78
C VAL A 141 -11.06 3.42 3.15
N GLY A 142 -10.73 4.71 3.24
CA GLY A 142 -10.35 5.34 4.50
C GLY A 142 -11.47 5.31 5.54
N ALA A 143 -12.70 5.63 5.16
CA ALA A 143 -13.85 5.55 6.06
C ALA A 143 -14.09 4.11 6.54
N LEU A 144 -13.95 3.12 5.65
CA LEU A 144 -14.08 1.71 6.00
C LEU A 144 -12.99 1.26 6.96
N VAL A 145 -11.73 1.66 6.73
CA VAL A 145 -10.61 1.37 7.61
C VAL A 145 -10.82 2.00 8.99
N LEU A 146 -11.23 3.27 9.06
CA LEU A 146 -11.51 3.94 10.33
C LEU A 146 -12.68 3.29 11.08
N ALA A 147 -13.74 2.88 10.37
CA ALA A 147 -14.86 2.16 10.98
C ALA A 147 -14.41 0.82 11.59
N LEU A 148 -13.55 0.06 10.87
CA LEU A 148 -12.98 -1.19 11.38
C LEU A 148 -12.03 -0.98 12.57
N LEU A 149 -11.40 0.18 12.67
CA LEU A 149 -10.44 0.51 13.71
C LEU A 149 -11.14 0.88 15.03
N VAL A 150 -12.39 1.36 14.96
CA VAL A 150 -13.23 1.75 16.12
C VAL A 150 -14.06 0.58 16.64
N LEU A 151 -14.31 -0.44 15.83
CA LEU A 151 -15.04 -1.68 16.21
C LEU A 151 -14.15 -2.63 16.99
#